data_9b6c1b46c3bb1dd7860accd5e5a6bbf2
#
_entry.id   9b6c1b46c3bb1dd7860accd5e5a6bbf2
#
_cell.length_a   1.000
_cell.length_b   1.000
_cell.length_c   1.000
_cell.angle_alpha   90.00
_cell.angle_beta   90.00
_cell.angle_gamma   90.00
#
_symmetry.space_group_name_H-M   'P 1'
#
loop_
_entity.id
_entity.type
_entity.pdbx_description
1 polymer ?
#
loop_
_entity_poly.entity_id
_entity_poly.type
_entity_poly.pdbx_seq_one_letter_code
_entity_poly.pdbx_strand_id
1 'polypeptide(L)'
;MNFHRFQITVATLATLLAPGLASAANDYPTSSRVEFALECLQTYGNNHEYIYKCSCLIDEIAEKLNYDEYVELSSFSRSSGMSGERGGMFRGTDQTKDAVKKYMGIVSESKKRCFIK
;
A
#
# COMPACT_ATOMS: atom_id res chain seq x y z
N MET A 1 -34.99 65.36 -4.10
CA MET A 1 -34.84 64.09 -4.83
C MET A 1 -33.58 63.41 -4.36
N ASN A 2 -33.68 62.43 -3.45
CA ASN A 2 -32.55 61.75 -2.84
C ASN A 2 -32.32 60.46 -3.59
N PHE A 3 -31.23 60.41 -4.38
CA PHE A 3 -30.76 59.15 -4.97
C PHE A 3 -29.98 58.34 -3.92
N HIS A 4 -30.63 57.34 -3.34
CA HIS A 4 -29.94 56.35 -2.52
C HIS A 4 -29.09 55.48 -3.43
N ARG A 5 -27.76 55.64 -3.34
CA ARG A 5 -26.82 54.74 -3.93
C ARG A 5 -26.89 53.38 -3.24
N PHE A 6 -27.45 52.42 -3.96
CA PHE A 6 -27.43 51.01 -3.57
C PHE A 6 -26.03 50.48 -3.84
N GLN A 7 -25.22 50.36 -2.79
CA GLN A 7 -23.90 49.71 -2.86
C GLN A 7 -24.16 48.19 -2.75
N ILE A 8 -24.01 47.51 -3.91
CA ILE A 8 -24.02 46.05 -3.96
C ILE A 8 -22.61 45.57 -3.61
N THR A 9 -22.42 45.13 -2.37
CA THR A 9 -21.19 44.47 -1.96
C THR A 9 -21.23 43.01 -2.49
N VAL A 10 -20.47 42.77 -3.54
CA VAL A 10 -20.22 41.41 -4.04
C VAL A 10 -19.23 40.75 -3.09
N ALA A 11 -19.76 39.87 -2.21
CA ALA A 11 -18.94 39.00 -1.39
C ALA A 11 -18.38 37.86 -2.27
N THR A 12 -17.12 37.99 -2.68
CA THR A 12 -16.37 36.92 -3.35
C THR A 12 -16.09 35.82 -2.34
N LEU A 13 -16.83 34.72 -2.44
CA LEU A 13 -16.61 33.50 -1.69
C LEU A 13 -15.38 32.78 -2.29
N ALA A 14 -14.21 33.01 -1.70
CA ALA A 14 -13.00 32.30 -2.05
C ALA A 14 -13.10 30.86 -1.53
N THR A 15 -13.49 29.93 -2.38
CA THR A 15 -13.40 28.50 -2.12
C THR A 15 -11.92 28.08 -2.08
N LEU A 16 -11.38 27.90 -0.88
CA LEU A 16 -10.10 27.25 -0.65
C LEU A 16 -10.21 25.80 -1.09
N LEU A 17 -9.76 25.48 -2.32
CA LEU A 17 -9.45 24.11 -2.71
C LEU A 17 -8.26 23.67 -1.87
N ALA A 18 -8.52 22.92 -0.78
CA ALA A 18 -7.48 22.21 -0.09
C ALA A 18 -6.91 21.16 -1.07
N PRO A 19 -5.58 21.13 -1.35
CA PRO A 19 -5.00 20.04 -2.09
C PRO A 19 -5.23 18.77 -1.26
N GLY A 20 -6.04 17.85 -1.81
CA GLY A 20 -6.23 16.54 -1.20
C GLY A 20 -4.87 15.90 -1.00
N LEU A 21 -4.57 15.49 0.25
CA LEU A 21 -3.39 14.71 0.57
C LEU A 21 -3.42 13.47 -0.33
N ALA A 22 -2.50 13.40 -1.31
CA ALA A 22 -2.33 12.22 -2.14
C ALA A 22 -2.08 11.03 -1.21
N SER A 23 -2.97 10.05 -1.24
CA SER A 23 -2.87 8.86 -0.41
C SER A 23 -1.56 8.13 -0.74
N ALA A 24 -0.84 7.65 0.29
CA ALA A 24 0.40 6.89 0.15
C ALA A 24 0.25 5.65 -0.77
N ALA A 25 -0.97 5.18 -0.99
CA ALA A 25 -1.30 4.10 -1.93
C ALA A 25 -0.89 4.37 -3.39
N ASN A 26 -0.59 5.62 -3.76
CA ASN A 26 -0.23 6.01 -5.12
C ASN A 26 1.28 6.06 -5.39
N ASP A 27 2.13 5.81 -4.41
CA ASP A 27 3.60 5.83 -4.56
C ASP A 27 4.18 4.52 -5.12
N TYR A 28 3.39 3.44 -5.14
CA TYR A 28 3.80 2.15 -5.69
C TYR A 28 3.85 2.18 -7.22
N PRO A 29 5.01 1.87 -7.84
CA PRO A 29 5.09 1.74 -9.30
C PRO A 29 4.14 0.66 -9.82
N THR A 30 3.54 0.91 -10.98
CA THR A 30 2.64 -0.07 -11.63
C THR A 30 3.33 -1.41 -11.86
N SER A 31 4.61 -1.40 -12.26
CA SER A 31 5.42 -2.62 -12.43
C SER A 31 5.47 -3.46 -11.14
N SER A 32 5.72 -2.83 -10.00
CA SER A 32 5.78 -3.54 -8.71
C SER A 32 4.44 -4.12 -8.29
N ARG A 33 3.33 -3.43 -8.60
CA ARG A 33 1.97 -3.98 -8.38
C ARG A 33 1.70 -5.19 -9.26
N VAL A 34 2.10 -5.12 -10.53
CA VAL A 34 1.95 -6.23 -11.49
C VAL A 34 2.81 -7.42 -11.07
N GLU A 35 4.07 -7.22 -10.73
CA GLU A 35 4.97 -8.27 -10.25
C GLU A 35 4.40 -8.97 -9.01
N PHE A 36 3.95 -8.20 -8.02
CA PHE A 36 3.31 -8.75 -6.83
C PHE A 36 2.06 -9.58 -7.17
N ALA A 37 1.19 -9.08 -8.04
CA ALA A 37 -0.02 -9.78 -8.44
C ALA A 37 0.30 -11.10 -9.15
N LEU A 38 1.32 -11.12 -10.01
CA LEU A 38 1.77 -12.34 -10.70
C LEU A 38 2.36 -13.37 -9.73
N GLU A 39 3.20 -12.96 -8.78
CA GLU A 39 3.73 -13.86 -7.73
C GLU A 39 2.61 -14.44 -6.85
N CYS A 40 1.66 -13.59 -6.49
CA CYS A 40 0.48 -14.00 -5.73
C CYS A 40 -0.36 -15.02 -6.50
N LEU A 41 -0.61 -14.80 -7.80
CA LEU A 41 -1.33 -15.74 -8.66
C LEU A 41 -0.64 -17.10 -8.76
N GLN A 42 0.69 -17.13 -8.88
CA GLN A 42 1.46 -18.38 -8.88
C GLN A 42 1.26 -19.18 -7.59
N THR A 43 1.16 -18.49 -6.46
CA THR A 43 0.93 -19.12 -5.15
C THR A 43 -0.46 -19.74 -5.02
N TYR A 44 -1.48 -19.13 -5.64
CA TYR A 44 -2.89 -19.53 -5.50
C TYR A 44 -3.50 -20.21 -6.74
N GLY A 45 -2.68 -20.65 -7.70
CA GLY A 45 -3.10 -21.54 -8.79
C GLY A 45 -3.64 -20.88 -10.04
N ASN A 46 -3.24 -19.65 -10.36
CA ASN A 46 -3.58 -18.94 -11.60
C ASN A 46 -5.09 -18.86 -11.94
N ASN A 47 -5.94 -18.86 -10.92
CA ASN A 47 -7.37 -18.71 -11.10
C ASN A 47 -7.73 -17.26 -11.38
N HIS A 48 -8.65 -17.03 -12.31
CA HIS A 48 -9.11 -15.69 -12.69
C HIS A 48 -9.66 -14.87 -11.51
N GLU A 49 -10.32 -15.50 -10.56
CA GLU A 49 -10.79 -14.87 -9.32
C GLU A 49 -9.63 -14.26 -8.52
N TYR A 50 -8.48 -14.93 -8.50
CA TYR A 50 -7.32 -14.46 -7.75
C TYR A 50 -6.61 -13.26 -8.39
N ILE A 51 -6.86 -12.93 -9.66
CA ILE A 51 -6.40 -11.66 -10.24
C ILE A 51 -6.91 -10.49 -9.41
N TYR A 52 -8.20 -10.49 -9.10
CA TYR A 52 -8.83 -9.42 -8.30
C TYR A 52 -8.40 -9.48 -6.82
N LYS A 53 -8.32 -10.67 -6.25
CA LYS A 53 -7.90 -10.85 -4.85
C LYS A 53 -6.43 -10.43 -4.64
N CYS A 54 -5.54 -10.79 -5.55
CA CYS A 54 -4.13 -10.42 -5.49
C CYS A 54 -3.92 -8.93 -5.75
N SER A 55 -4.71 -8.31 -6.64
CA SER A 55 -4.71 -6.86 -6.83
C SER A 55 -5.21 -6.12 -5.58
N CYS A 56 -6.31 -6.58 -4.98
CA CYS A 56 -6.78 -6.07 -3.70
C CYS A 56 -5.70 -6.20 -2.61
N LEU A 57 -4.98 -7.32 -2.56
CA LEU A 57 -3.98 -7.55 -1.53
C LEU A 57 -2.85 -6.52 -1.57
N ILE A 58 -2.32 -6.21 -2.75
CA ILE A 58 -1.26 -5.19 -2.87
C ILE A 58 -1.79 -3.79 -2.56
N ASP A 59 -3.04 -3.48 -2.92
CA ASP A 59 -3.67 -2.20 -2.58
C ASP A 59 -3.84 -2.05 -1.06
N GLU A 60 -4.30 -3.08 -0.36
CA GLU A 60 -4.42 -3.09 1.10
C GLU A 60 -3.05 -2.97 1.81
N ILE A 61 -2.00 -3.55 1.25
CA ILE A 61 -0.63 -3.39 1.76
C ILE A 61 -0.16 -1.95 1.55
N ALA A 62 -0.42 -1.36 0.37
CA ALA A 62 -0.04 0.00 0.02
C ALA A 62 -0.76 1.07 0.86
N GLU A 63 -1.90 0.77 1.43
CA GLU A 63 -2.55 1.66 2.41
C GLU A 63 -1.84 1.70 3.77
N LYS A 64 -1.07 0.66 4.10
CA LYS A 64 -0.43 0.48 5.42
C LYS A 64 1.06 0.76 5.40
N LEU A 65 1.71 0.61 4.26
CA LEU A 65 3.13 0.82 4.05
C LEU A 65 3.34 1.74 2.85
N ASN A 66 4.22 2.72 2.97
CA ASN A 66 4.72 3.41 1.79
C ASN A 66 5.63 2.47 0.98
N TYR A 67 5.96 2.85 -0.26
CA TYR A 67 6.69 1.96 -1.15
C TYR A 67 8.08 1.55 -0.63
N ASP A 68 8.81 2.49 -0.03
CA ASP A 68 10.15 2.21 0.52
C ASP A 68 10.09 1.22 1.69
N GLU A 69 9.14 1.40 2.61
CA GLU A 69 8.90 0.45 3.70
C GLU A 69 8.49 -0.93 3.18
N TYR A 70 7.64 -0.97 2.15
CA TYR A 70 7.25 -2.23 1.52
C TYR A 70 8.45 -2.96 0.92
N VAL A 71 9.31 -2.26 0.18
CA VAL A 71 10.52 -2.84 -0.43
C VAL A 71 11.43 -3.42 0.65
N GLU A 72 11.68 -2.65 1.70
CA GLU A 72 12.53 -3.09 2.82
C GLU A 72 11.97 -4.32 3.51
N LEU A 73 10.73 -4.25 4.00
CA LEU A 73 10.10 -5.32 4.78
C LEU A 73 9.85 -6.58 3.96
N SER A 74 9.41 -6.45 2.69
CA SER A 74 9.21 -7.58 1.81
C SER A 74 10.54 -8.27 1.45
N SER A 75 11.62 -7.51 1.29
CA SER A 75 12.95 -8.06 1.05
C SER A 75 13.46 -8.88 2.23
N PHE A 76 13.28 -8.39 3.47
CA PHE A 76 13.59 -9.16 4.68
C PHE A 76 12.76 -10.45 4.77
N SER A 77 11.48 -10.38 4.45
CA SER A 77 10.60 -11.55 4.46
C SER A 77 11.05 -12.61 3.45
N ARG A 78 11.38 -12.22 2.22
CA ARG A 78 11.90 -13.12 1.19
C ARG A 78 13.24 -13.71 1.58
N SER A 79 14.18 -12.89 2.08
CA SER A 79 15.50 -13.32 2.49
C SER A 79 15.47 -14.28 3.66
N SER A 80 14.58 -14.08 4.62
CA SER A 80 14.41 -14.99 5.77
C SER A 80 13.87 -16.37 5.38
N GLY A 81 13.10 -16.45 4.28
CA GLY A 81 12.60 -17.70 3.70
C GLY A 81 13.60 -18.46 2.86
N MET A 82 14.75 -17.87 2.53
CA MET A 82 15.80 -18.55 1.74
C MET A 82 16.48 -19.66 2.53
N SER A 83 16.78 -20.78 1.86
CA SER A 83 17.53 -21.89 2.44
C SER A 83 19.03 -21.59 2.49
N GLY A 84 19.78 -22.23 3.42
CA GLY A 84 21.22 -22.18 3.53
C GLY A 84 21.77 -20.97 4.31
N GLU A 85 23.08 -20.72 4.15
CA GLU A 85 23.81 -19.69 4.91
C GLU A 85 23.26 -18.27 4.68
N ARG A 86 22.87 -17.92 3.46
CA ARG A 86 22.31 -16.59 3.15
C ARG A 86 21.02 -16.33 3.92
N GLY A 87 20.10 -17.29 3.96
CA GLY A 87 18.89 -17.18 4.76
C GLY A 87 19.19 -17.14 6.26
N GLY A 88 20.22 -17.86 6.72
CA GLY A 88 20.68 -17.86 8.11
C GLY A 88 21.15 -16.49 8.59
N MET A 89 21.88 -15.74 7.76
CA MET A 89 22.33 -14.38 8.08
C MET A 89 21.17 -13.42 8.35
N PHE A 90 20.07 -13.56 7.63
CA PHE A 90 18.89 -12.71 7.80
C PHE A 90 17.96 -13.15 8.94
N ARG A 91 17.98 -14.43 9.30
CA ARG A 91 17.18 -14.96 10.43
C ARG A 91 17.78 -14.67 11.81
N GLY A 92 19.03 -14.24 11.85
CA GLY A 92 19.81 -14.16 13.11
C GLY A 92 19.64 -12.90 13.93
N THR A 93 19.16 -11.78 13.38
CA THR A 93 19.03 -10.52 14.10
C THR A 93 17.62 -10.27 14.56
N ASP A 94 17.47 -9.69 15.77
CA ASP A 94 16.13 -9.39 16.30
C ASP A 94 15.40 -8.35 15.46
N GLN A 95 16.14 -7.37 14.90
CA GLN A 95 15.59 -6.38 13.97
C GLN A 95 14.96 -7.04 12.73
N THR A 96 15.61 -8.04 12.15
CA THR A 96 15.07 -8.77 10.99
C THR A 96 13.83 -9.57 11.36
N LYS A 97 13.81 -10.21 12.52
CA LYS A 97 12.66 -10.95 13.02
C LYS A 97 11.45 -10.04 13.23
N ASP A 98 11.65 -8.86 13.82
CA ASP A 98 10.59 -7.87 14.04
C ASP A 98 10.05 -7.31 12.73
N ALA A 99 10.93 -7.01 11.77
CA ALA A 99 10.56 -6.57 10.43
C ALA A 99 9.71 -7.62 9.70
N VAL A 100 10.14 -8.87 9.70
CA VAL A 100 9.38 -9.99 9.10
C VAL A 100 8.04 -10.16 9.79
N LYS A 101 7.99 -10.13 11.13
CA LYS A 101 6.74 -10.24 11.90
C LYS A 101 5.77 -9.12 11.58
N LYS A 102 6.26 -7.86 11.50
CA LYS A 102 5.45 -6.70 11.10
C LYS A 102 4.84 -6.91 9.72
N TYR A 103 5.66 -7.27 8.73
CA TYR A 103 5.22 -7.48 7.35
C TYR A 103 4.20 -8.62 7.24
N MET A 104 4.50 -9.77 7.84
CA MET A 104 3.59 -10.92 7.82
C MET A 104 2.25 -10.65 8.51
N GLY A 105 2.25 -9.84 9.57
CA GLY A 105 1.04 -9.37 10.23
C GLY A 105 0.16 -8.53 9.31
N ILE A 106 0.77 -7.56 8.60
CA ILE A 106 0.07 -6.72 7.62
C ILE A 106 -0.50 -7.57 6.48
N VAL A 107 0.31 -8.46 5.92
CA VAL A 107 -0.12 -9.36 4.83
C VAL A 107 -1.26 -10.27 5.28
N SER A 108 -1.17 -10.84 6.47
CA SER A 108 -2.21 -11.74 7.01
C SER A 108 -3.55 -11.01 7.19
N GLU A 109 -3.53 -9.80 7.72
CA GLU A 109 -4.74 -8.99 7.87
C GLU A 109 -5.31 -8.57 6.52
N SER A 110 -4.47 -8.13 5.59
CA SER A 110 -4.87 -7.74 4.24
C SER A 110 -5.46 -8.90 3.45
N LYS A 111 -4.91 -10.11 3.59
CA LYS A 111 -5.50 -11.34 3.01
C LYS A 111 -6.94 -11.57 3.47
N LYS A 112 -7.23 -11.40 4.75
CA LYS A 112 -8.59 -11.55 5.28
C LYS A 112 -9.55 -10.56 4.64
N ARG A 113 -9.12 -9.31 4.46
CA ARG A 113 -9.91 -8.25 3.84
C ARG A 113 -10.18 -8.52 2.36
N CYS A 114 -9.23 -9.13 1.67
CA CYS A 114 -9.33 -9.51 0.26
C CYS A 114 -9.89 -10.93 0.02
N PHE A 115 -10.44 -11.56 1.05
CA PHE A 115 -11.03 -12.91 0.96
C PHE A 115 -10.08 -13.99 0.42
N ILE A 116 -8.79 -13.86 0.71
CA ILE A 116 -7.79 -14.87 0.41
C ILE A 116 -7.73 -15.87 1.58
N LYS A 117 -7.98 -17.13 1.28
CA LYS A 117 -7.96 -18.24 2.25
C LYS A 117 -6.64 -19.00 2.16
#